data_1858e2ab95ef9bc81b32768a65084653
#
_entry.id   1858e2ab95ef9bc81b32768a65084653
#
_cell.length_a   1.000
_cell.length_b   1.000
_cell.length_c   1.000
_cell.angle_alpha   90.00
_cell.angle_beta   90.00
_cell.angle_gamma   90.00
#
_symmetry.space_group_name_H-M   'P 1'
#
loop_
_entity.id
_entity.type
_entity.pdbx_description
1 polymer ?
#
loop_
_entity_poly.entity_id
_entity_poly.type
_entity_poly.pdbx_seq_one_letter_code
_entity_poly.pdbx_strand_id
1 'polypeptide(L)'
;MTIVIMLLMLSSCYYFNQVVDDIKESNIMTRARKKDGGNAYQNDKYKEGTYEAIKDVSKRPVNKKIQFEGMELIISENTYINDKSGNMVDLKTGYGLPITFLNKSACTKKKVRENVYYGILYNEKIPGVEELAQKIIKANGFVNTCK
;
A
#
# COMPACT_ATOMS: atom_id res chain seq x y z
N MET A 1 -22.26 13.59 31.40
CA MET A 1 -21.00 14.31 31.10
C MET A 1 -19.78 13.39 30.93
N THR A 2 -19.70 12.28 31.63
CA THR A 2 -18.58 11.30 31.57
C THR A 2 -18.41 10.54 30.25
N ILE A 3 -19.51 10.20 29.57
CA ILE A 3 -19.47 9.43 28.30
C ILE A 3 -18.91 10.24 27.12
N VAL A 4 -19.18 11.54 27.05
CA VAL A 4 -18.69 12.44 25.99
C VAL A 4 -17.17 12.64 26.10
N ILE A 5 -16.64 12.70 27.31
CA ILE A 5 -15.19 12.83 27.56
C ILE A 5 -14.47 11.55 27.14
N MET A 6 -15.06 10.38 27.37
CA MET A 6 -14.48 9.08 27.00
C MET A 6 -14.42 8.90 25.47
N LEU A 7 -15.43 9.34 24.73
CA LEU A 7 -15.47 9.34 23.26
C LEU A 7 -14.41 10.28 22.65
N LEU A 8 -14.18 11.45 23.24
CA LEU A 8 -13.15 12.37 22.79
C LEU A 8 -11.74 11.85 23.03
N MET A 9 -11.51 11.11 24.11
CA MET A 9 -10.23 10.48 24.40
C MET A 9 -9.92 9.34 23.42
N LEU A 10 -10.90 8.56 23.00
CA LEU A 10 -10.72 7.48 22.03
C LEU A 10 -10.41 8.02 20.62
N SER A 11 -11.05 9.11 20.23
CA SER A 11 -10.77 9.75 18.92
C SER A 11 -9.37 10.36 18.88
N SER A 12 -8.90 10.98 19.96
CA SER A 12 -7.56 11.57 20.04
C SER A 12 -6.46 10.51 19.98
N CYS A 13 -6.64 9.35 20.61
CA CYS A 13 -5.70 8.24 20.50
C CYS A 13 -5.60 7.67 19.09
N TYR A 14 -6.73 7.61 18.36
CA TYR A 14 -6.74 7.16 16.96
C TYR A 14 -5.94 8.10 16.05
N TYR A 15 -6.21 9.40 16.14
CA TYR A 15 -5.46 10.41 15.36
C TYR A 15 -3.96 10.45 15.72
N PHE A 16 -3.62 10.31 16.99
CA PHE A 16 -2.21 10.29 17.40
C PHE A 16 -1.46 9.09 16.83
N ASN A 17 -2.06 7.89 16.85
CA ASN A 17 -1.46 6.70 16.26
C ASN A 17 -1.27 6.85 14.73
N GLN A 18 -2.25 7.42 14.03
CA GLN A 18 -2.15 7.67 12.59
C GLN A 18 -1.01 8.63 12.27
N VAL A 19 -0.86 9.73 13.00
CA VAL A 19 0.25 10.69 12.81
C VAL A 19 1.61 10.04 13.10
N VAL A 20 1.70 9.19 14.13
CA VAL A 20 2.94 8.47 14.45
C VAL A 20 3.31 7.49 13.36
N ASP A 21 2.34 6.79 12.78
CA ASP A 21 2.57 5.86 11.67
C ASP A 21 2.99 6.60 10.40
N ASP A 22 2.35 7.71 10.05
CA ASP A 22 2.74 8.58 8.91
C ASP A 22 4.19 9.09 9.04
N ILE A 23 4.61 9.48 10.26
CA ILE A 23 5.98 9.93 10.53
C ILE A 23 6.97 8.76 10.36
N LYS A 24 6.65 7.57 10.87
CA LYS A 24 7.49 6.36 10.70
C LYS A 24 7.65 6.02 9.23
N GLU A 25 6.56 6.01 8.46
CA GLU A 25 6.54 5.72 7.03
C GLU A 25 7.41 6.71 6.25
N SER A 26 7.27 8.01 6.51
CA SER A 26 8.10 9.05 5.91
C SER A 26 9.59 8.87 6.23
N ASN A 27 9.93 8.52 7.47
CA ASN A 27 11.30 8.26 7.88
C ASN A 27 11.89 7.01 7.22
N ILE A 28 11.10 5.94 7.05
CA ILE A 28 11.53 4.71 6.37
C ILE A 28 11.84 5.00 4.90
N MET A 29 10.96 5.72 4.20
CA MET A 29 11.17 6.12 2.81
C MET A 29 12.43 7.01 2.65
N THR A 30 12.64 7.95 3.56
CA THR A 30 13.82 8.81 3.55
C THR A 30 15.11 8.01 3.78
N ARG A 31 15.09 7.04 4.68
CA ARG A 31 16.23 6.14 4.93
C ARG A 31 16.55 5.27 3.71
N ALA A 32 15.53 4.68 3.07
CA ALA A 32 15.72 3.89 1.87
C ALA A 32 16.37 4.72 0.75
N ARG A 33 15.84 5.92 0.48
CA ARG A 33 16.40 6.84 -0.52
C ARG A 33 17.86 7.23 -0.21
N LYS A 34 18.20 7.53 1.04
CA LYS A 34 19.58 7.86 1.44
C LYS A 34 20.53 6.67 1.28
N LYS A 35 20.08 5.46 1.63
CA LYS A 35 20.87 4.24 1.51
C LYS A 35 21.21 3.93 0.04
N ASP A 36 20.31 4.22 -0.88
CA ASP A 36 20.44 3.86 -2.29
C ASP A 36 20.91 5.02 -3.19
N GLY A 37 21.36 6.14 -2.61
CA GLY A 37 21.97 7.25 -3.35
C GLY A 37 20.99 8.23 -4.01
N GLY A 38 19.74 8.28 -3.55
CA GLY A 38 18.83 9.43 -3.77
C GLY A 38 17.91 9.36 -4.98
N ASN A 39 18.24 8.69 -6.07
CA ASN A 39 17.34 8.59 -7.23
C ASN A 39 16.84 7.15 -7.39
N ALA A 40 15.78 6.85 -6.64
CA ALA A 40 15.26 5.52 -6.42
C ALA A 40 14.94 4.69 -7.70
N TYR A 41 14.52 5.36 -8.78
CA TYR A 41 14.07 4.67 -9.99
C TYR A 41 15.19 4.35 -11.00
N GLN A 42 16.37 4.91 -10.82
CA GLN A 42 17.51 4.72 -11.73
C GLN A 42 18.66 3.93 -11.12
N ASN A 43 18.57 3.60 -9.83
CA ASN A 43 19.64 2.94 -9.09
C ASN A 43 19.41 1.42 -9.05
N ASP A 44 20.39 0.65 -9.51
CA ASP A 44 20.31 -0.83 -9.53
C ASP A 44 20.18 -1.41 -8.13
N LYS A 45 20.81 -0.81 -7.11
CA LYS A 45 20.63 -1.21 -5.71
C LYS A 45 19.19 -1.05 -5.22
N TYR A 46 18.49 -0.01 -5.68
CA TYR A 46 17.07 0.17 -5.34
C TYR A 46 16.22 -0.92 -5.99
N LYS A 47 16.52 -1.27 -7.24
CA LYS A 47 15.83 -2.38 -7.92
C LYS A 47 16.05 -3.71 -7.22
N GLU A 48 17.30 -4.03 -6.84
CA GLU A 48 17.61 -5.23 -6.06
C GLU A 48 16.86 -5.24 -4.73
N GLY A 49 16.89 -4.13 -3.99
CA GLY A 49 16.14 -3.99 -2.73
C GLY A 49 14.63 -4.14 -2.92
N THR A 50 14.08 -3.62 -4.02
CA THR A 50 12.67 -3.83 -4.39
C THR A 50 12.37 -5.30 -4.67
N TYR A 51 13.22 -6.01 -5.40
CA TYR A 51 13.04 -7.45 -5.68
C TYR A 51 13.07 -8.30 -4.41
N GLU A 52 14.00 -8.03 -3.51
CA GLU A 52 14.07 -8.72 -2.21
C GLU A 52 12.85 -8.41 -1.34
N ALA A 53 12.39 -7.15 -1.33
CA ALA A 53 11.18 -6.77 -0.62
C ALA A 53 9.94 -7.50 -1.17
N ILE A 54 9.78 -7.60 -2.50
CA ILE A 54 8.68 -8.34 -3.13
C ILE A 54 8.72 -9.81 -2.73
N LYS A 55 9.89 -10.43 -2.79
CA LYS A 55 10.09 -11.85 -2.44
C LYS A 55 9.70 -12.15 -0.99
N ASP A 56 9.93 -11.21 -0.07
CA ASP A 56 9.51 -11.33 1.32
C ASP A 56 8.01 -11.03 1.48
N VAL A 57 7.52 -9.90 0.93
CA VAL A 57 6.12 -9.47 1.05
C VAL A 57 5.14 -10.44 0.38
N SER A 58 5.51 -11.07 -0.74
CA SER A 58 4.65 -12.04 -1.43
C SER A 58 4.33 -13.27 -0.57
N LYS A 59 5.16 -13.59 0.43
CA LYS A 59 4.95 -14.70 1.36
C LYS A 59 4.11 -14.33 2.57
N ARG A 60 3.91 -13.03 2.83
CA ARG A 60 3.14 -12.55 3.98
C ARG A 60 1.65 -12.72 3.76
N PRO A 61 0.84 -12.89 4.81
CA PRO A 61 -0.61 -12.92 4.69
C PRO A 61 -1.15 -11.57 4.23
N VAL A 62 -2.24 -11.59 3.43
CA VAL A 62 -2.99 -10.42 3.00
C VAL A 62 -4.20 -10.31 3.92
N ASN A 63 -4.02 -9.57 5.02
CA ASN A 63 -5.02 -9.47 6.10
C ASN A 63 -5.05 -8.09 6.79
N LYS A 64 -4.14 -7.17 6.43
CA LYS A 64 -4.10 -5.82 6.99
C LYS A 64 -5.18 -4.96 6.34
N LYS A 65 -6.14 -4.48 7.13
CA LYS A 65 -7.16 -3.53 6.68
C LYS A 65 -6.63 -2.11 6.77
N ILE A 66 -6.85 -1.34 5.72
CA ILE A 66 -6.49 0.07 5.63
C ILE A 66 -7.62 0.87 4.98
N GLN A 67 -7.58 2.19 5.14
CA GLN A 67 -8.38 3.13 4.37
C GLN A 67 -7.49 3.80 3.32
N PHE A 68 -7.95 3.83 2.07
CA PHE A 68 -7.28 4.52 0.98
C PHE A 68 -8.33 5.29 0.17
N GLU A 69 -8.26 6.62 0.19
CA GLU A 69 -9.17 7.50 -0.53
C GLU A 69 -10.67 7.16 -0.35
N GLY A 70 -11.06 6.81 0.88
CA GLY A 70 -12.45 6.47 1.22
C GLY A 70 -12.87 5.03 0.93
N MET A 71 -11.95 4.17 0.47
CA MET A 71 -12.19 2.75 0.29
C MET A 71 -11.45 1.93 1.34
N GLU A 72 -12.13 0.95 1.94
CA GLU A 72 -11.48 -0.09 2.74
C GLU A 72 -10.76 -1.08 1.82
N LEU A 73 -9.47 -1.28 2.06
CA LEU A 73 -8.62 -2.25 1.36
C LEU A 73 -7.99 -3.23 2.33
N ILE A 74 -7.77 -4.45 1.86
CA ILE A 74 -7.01 -5.48 2.54
C ILE A 74 -5.69 -5.67 1.79
N ILE A 75 -4.58 -5.41 2.47
CA ILE A 75 -3.23 -5.50 1.90
C ILE A 75 -2.34 -6.44 2.73
N SER A 76 -1.12 -6.68 2.28
CA SER A 76 -0.18 -7.53 3.02
C SER A 76 0.24 -6.90 4.33
N GLU A 77 0.51 -7.74 5.31
CA GLU A 77 1.09 -7.31 6.59
C GLU A 77 2.38 -6.51 6.40
N ASN A 78 2.63 -5.56 7.29
CA ASN A 78 3.80 -4.69 7.27
C ASN A 78 4.00 -3.96 5.93
N THR A 79 2.90 -3.61 5.28
CA THR A 79 2.90 -2.72 4.10
C THR A 79 1.94 -1.55 4.31
N TYR A 80 2.05 -0.53 3.47
CA TYR A 80 1.08 0.56 3.39
C TYR A 80 0.96 1.06 1.95
N ILE A 81 -0.01 1.92 1.69
CA ILE A 81 -0.16 2.63 0.42
C ILE A 81 0.23 4.09 0.65
N ASN A 82 1.14 4.59 -0.15
CA ASN A 82 1.51 6.00 -0.14
C ASN A 82 0.37 6.82 -0.74
N ASP A 83 -0.25 7.69 0.04
CA ASP A 83 -1.45 8.46 -0.35
C ASP A 83 -1.22 9.36 -1.57
N LYS A 84 0.01 9.86 -1.77
CA LYS A 84 0.33 10.75 -2.88
C LYS A 84 0.51 10.02 -4.20
N SER A 85 1.07 8.80 -4.17
CA SER A 85 1.41 8.05 -5.38
C SER A 85 0.53 6.84 -5.62
N GLY A 86 -0.22 6.38 -4.62
CA GLY A 86 -0.95 5.12 -4.63
C GLY A 86 -0.06 3.88 -4.60
N ASN A 87 1.26 4.04 -4.50
CA ASN A 87 2.19 2.92 -4.51
C ASN A 87 2.17 2.17 -3.18
N MET A 88 2.17 0.85 -3.26
CA MET A 88 2.39 -0.01 -2.10
C MET A 88 3.86 0.06 -1.67
N VAL A 89 4.11 0.11 -0.37
CA VAL A 89 5.45 0.23 0.22
C VAL A 89 5.62 -0.81 1.32
N ASP A 90 6.78 -1.45 1.36
CA ASP A 90 7.15 -2.35 2.45
C ASP A 90 7.66 -1.56 3.66
N LEU A 91 6.99 -1.68 4.79
CA LEU A 91 7.37 -0.98 6.03
C LEU A 91 8.70 -1.45 6.63
N LYS A 92 9.10 -2.69 6.35
CA LYS A 92 10.36 -3.25 6.87
C LYS A 92 11.58 -2.63 6.21
N THR A 93 11.52 -2.40 4.90
CA THR A 93 12.64 -1.94 4.09
C THR A 93 12.51 -0.50 3.62
N GLY A 94 11.27 0.01 3.49
CA GLY A 94 10.94 1.29 2.90
C GLY A 94 10.92 1.30 1.38
N TYR A 95 11.10 0.14 0.73
CA TYR A 95 11.06 0.08 -0.73
C TYR A 95 9.62 0.14 -1.25
N GLY A 96 9.42 0.94 -2.31
CA GLY A 96 8.19 0.92 -3.09
C GLY A 96 8.07 -0.38 -3.89
N LEU A 97 6.90 -1.00 -3.81
CA LEU A 97 6.58 -2.20 -4.58
C LEU A 97 5.90 -1.78 -5.89
N PRO A 98 6.09 -2.50 -7.01
CA PRO A 98 5.48 -2.16 -8.29
C PRO A 98 4.01 -2.59 -8.38
N ILE A 99 3.24 -2.19 -7.39
CA ILE A 99 1.79 -2.31 -7.26
C ILE A 99 1.25 -0.93 -6.89
N THR A 100 0.35 -0.40 -7.72
CA THR A 100 -0.21 0.95 -7.55
C THR A 100 -1.73 0.88 -7.51
N PHE A 101 -2.32 1.49 -6.50
CA PHE A 101 -3.77 1.69 -6.40
C PHE A 101 -4.15 3.06 -6.98
N LEU A 102 -5.29 3.11 -7.65
CA LEU A 102 -5.76 4.29 -8.36
C LEU A 102 -7.21 4.57 -7.98
N ASN A 103 -7.51 5.84 -7.73
CA ASN A 103 -8.89 6.32 -7.63
C ASN A 103 -9.45 6.62 -9.03
N LYS A 104 -9.43 5.62 -9.89
CA LYS A 104 -9.99 5.65 -11.25
C LYS A 104 -10.11 4.24 -11.83
N SER A 105 -10.83 4.12 -12.94
CA SER A 105 -10.95 2.85 -13.66
C SER A 105 -9.61 2.42 -14.26
N ALA A 106 -9.31 1.13 -14.15
CA ALA A 106 -8.20 0.41 -14.79
C ALA A 106 -8.72 -0.93 -15.32
N CYS A 107 -7.87 -1.72 -15.98
CA CYS A 107 -8.24 -3.07 -16.44
C CYS A 107 -8.64 -3.96 -15.26
N THR A 108 -7.86 -3.95 -14.20
CA THR A 108 -8.24 -4.60 -12.94
C THR A 108 -8.82 -3.54 -12.01
N LYS A 109 -10.11 -3.64 -11.72
CA LYS A 109 -10.86 -2.62 -11.00
C LYS A 109 -11.93 -3.20 -10.09
N LYS A 110 -12.35 -2.38 -9.11
CA LYS A 110 -13.50 -2.60 -8.26
C LYS A 110 -14.46 -1.42 -8.39
N LYS A 111 -15.73 -1.70 -8.63
CA LYS A 111 -16.79 -0.69 -8.58
C LYS A 111 -17.17 -0.48 -7.10
N VAL A 112 -17.15 0.76 -6.63
CA VAL A 112 -17.51 1.13 -5.26
C VAL A 112 -18.93 1.68 -5.18
N ARG A 113 -19.30 2.52 -6.15
CA ARG A 113 -20.63 3.08 -6.33
C ARG A 113 -20.81 3.44 -7.80
N GLU A 114 -21.97 3.96 -8.15
CA GLU A 114 -22.23 4.39 -9.52
C GLU A 114 -21.16 5.37 -10.02
N ASN A 115 -20.55 5.03 -11.16
CA ASN A 115 -19.48 5.79 -11.81
C ASN A 115 -18.19 6.02 -10.97
N VAL A 116 -18.04 5.31 -9.83
CA VAL A 116 -16.82 5.37 -9.01
C VAL A 116 -16.13 4.02 -9.00
N TYR A 117 -14.89 4.03 -9.46
CA TYR A 117 -14.04 2.83 -9.57
C TYR A 117 -12.71 3.07 -8.90
N TYR A 118 -12.17 2.01 -8.32
CA TYR A 118 -10.78 1.94 -7.91
C TYR A 118 -10.08 0.90 -8.77
N GLY A 119 -8.90 1.25 -9.25
CA GLY A 119 -8.06 0.39 -10.07
C GLY A 119 -6.84 -0.08 -9.31
N ILE A 120 -6.26 -1.19 -9.77
CA ILE A 120 -4.94 -1.67 -9.37
C ILE A 120 -4.10 -1.90 -10.61
N LEU A 121 -2.88 -1.37 -10.60
CA LEU A 121 -1.86 -1.62 -11.62
C LEU A 121 -0.71 -2.37 -11.00
N TYR A 122 -0.13 -3.32 -11.71
CA TYR A 122 1.05 -4.05 -11.27
C TYR A 122 1.88 -4.53 -12.46
N ASN A 123 3.17 -4.75 -12.24
CA ASN A 123 4.07 -5.21 -13.27
C ASN A 123 4.23 -6.74 -13.23
N GLU A 124 3.53 -7.44 -14.11
CA GLU A 124 3.54 -8.90 -14.21
C GLU A 124 4.92 -9.48 -14.58
N LYS A 125 5.81 -8.67 -15.17
CA LYS A 125 7.15 -9.11 -15.58
C LYS A 125 8.12 -9.26 -14.41
N ILE A 126 7.75 -8.76 -13.23
CA ILE A 126 8.59 -8.84 -12.04
C ILE A 126 8.19 -10.06 -11.21
N PRO A 127 9.11 -11.01 -10.97
CA PRO A 127 8.80 -12.20 -10.18
C PRO A 127 8.22 -11.89 -8.80
N GLY A 128 7.13 -12.57 -8.43
CA GLY A 128 6.42 -12.40 -7.16
C GLY A 128 5.41 -11.25 -7.11
N VAL A 129 5.48 -10.28 -8.04
CA VAL A 129 4.51 -9.17 -8.09
C VAL A 129 3.15 -9.66 -8.49
N GLU A 130 3.07 -10.49 -9.52
CA GLU A 130 1.79 -11.05 -9.97
C GLU A 130 1.14 -11.87 -8.86
N GLU A 131 1.88 -12.75 -8.20
CA GLU A 131 1.37 -13.57 -7.08
C GLU A 131 0.80 -12.68 -5.96
N LEU A 132 1.56 -11.66 -5.56
CA LEU A 132 1.15 -10.71 -4.53
C LEU A 132 -0.10 -9.93 -4.95
N ALA A 133 -0.11 -9.40 -6.19
CA ALA A 133 -1.23 -8.66 -6.73
C ALA A 133 -2.49 -9.53 -6.81
N GLN A 134 -2.41 -10.79 -7.23
CA GLN A 134 -3.55 -11.70 -7.30
C GLN A 134 -4.14 -12.00 -5.91
N LYS A 135 -3.29 -12.16 -4.88
CA LYS A 135 -3.76 -12.29 -3.49
C LYS A 135 -4.56 -11.06 -3.05
N ILE A 136 -4.05 -9.86 -3.35
CA ILE A 136 -4.71 -8.59 -3.00
C ILE A 136 -6.00 -8.41 -3.80
N ILE A 137 -5.99 -8.68 -5.11
CA ILE A 137 -7.14 -8.62 -6.00
C ILE A 137 -8.27 -9.49 -5.45
N LYS A 138 -7.96 -10.74 -5.12
CA LYS A 138 -8.92 -11.70 -4.55
C LYS A 138 -9.47 -11.23 -3.20
N ALA A 139 -8.60 -10.76 -2.29
CA ALA A 139 -9.00 -10.31 -0.96
C ALA A 139 -9.95 -9.09 -0.99
N ASN A 140 -9.84 -8.26 -2.03
CA ASN A 140 -10.61 -7.02 -2.16
C ASN A 140 -11.77 -7.10 -3.17
N GLY A 141 -11.92 -8.17 -3.92
CA GLY A 141 -12.96 -8.32 -4.93
C GLY A 141 -12.76 -7.43 -6.16
N PHE A 142 -11.51 -7.17 -6.57
CA PHE A 142 -11.22 -6.58 -7.87
C PHE A 142 -11.49 -7.57 -9.00
N VAL A 143 -11.87 -7.06 -10.17
CA VAL A 143 -12.16 -7.86 -11.36
C VAL A 143 -11.33 -7.34 -12.52
N ASN A 144 -10.70 -8.24 -13.29
CA ASN A 144 -10.05 -7.89 -14.54
C ASN A 144 -11.09 -7.85 -15.66
N THR A 145 -11.20 -6.71 -16.33
CA THR A 145 -12.20 -6.45 -17.38
C THR A 145 -11.60 -6.28 -18.78
N CYS A 146 -10.28 -6.44 -18.93
CA CYS A 146 -9.58 -6.30 -20.21
C CYS A 146 -9.12 -7.65 -20.80
N LYS A 147 -9.57 -8.75 -20.23
CA LYS A 147 -9.32 -10.11 -20.77
C LYS A 147 -10.52 -10.60 -21.53
#